data_5a7649a57e6af6da2e9337b7e54c8569
#
_entry.id   5a7649a57e6af6da2e9337b7e54c8569
#
_cell.length_a   1.000
_cell.length_b   1.000
_cell.length_c   1.000
_cell.angle_alpha   90.00
_cell.angle_beta   90.00
_cell.angle_gamma   90.00
#
_symmetry.space_group_name_H-M   'P 1'
#
loop_
_entity.id
_entity.type
_entity.pdbx_description
1 polymer ?
#
loop_
_entity_poly.entity_id
_entity_poly.type
_entity_poly.pdbx_seq_one_letter_code
_entity_poly.pdbx_strand_id
1 'polypeptide(L)'
;DIFKKISEKMGPLGKYYEEGHGYYLFPKLEGDIGDKMKFGGKERVVWSLNNYLGLANHPEVRKADAEAAAQFGLAYQMGARMMSGQTVYHEQFEKEVAEFVGKEAAYLLNFGYQGMVSLIQSLVDRKDVIVYDSEAHACIIDGMLLHFGKRFVYPHNNMENLEKELQRATKLAGETGGGILVITEGV
;
A
#
# COMPACT_ATOMS: atom_id res chain seq x y z
N ASP A 1 1.17 24.77 -21.73
CA ASP A 1 1.92 24.86 -20.49
C ASP A 1 1.40 23.84 -19.46
N ILE A 2 2.31 23.03 -18.91
CA ILE A 2 1.99 21.96 -17.94
C ILE A 2 1.32 22.55 -16.69
N PHE A 3 1.84 23.63 -16.17
CA PHE A 3 1.33 24.27 -14.96
C PHE A 3 -0.08 24.82 -15.15
N LYS A 4 -0.38 25.39 -16.32
CA LYS A 4 -1.73 25.83 -16.67
C LYS A 4 -2.70 24.65 -16.73
N LYS A 5 -2.29 23.54 -17.36
CA LYS A 5 -3.09 22.31 -17.41
C LYS A 5 -3.39 21.75 -16.01
N ILE A 6 -2.39 21.79 -15.09
CA ILE A 6 -2.56 21.31 -13.71
C ILE A 6 -3.51 22.22 -12.93
N SER A 7 -3.40 23.54 -13.09
CA SER A 7 -4.29 24.51 -12.43
C SER A 7 -5.75 24.44 -12.91
N GLU A 8 -5.95 24.06 -14.17
CA GLU A 8 -7.29 23.90 -14.77
C GLU A 8 -7.93 22.55 -14.45
N LYS A 9 -7.10 21.52 -14.21
CA LYS A 9 -7.53 20.16 -13.90
C LYS A 9 -6.94 19.76 -12.56
N MET A 10 -7.66 20.02 -11.49
CA MET A 10 -7.22 19.71 -10.13
C MET A 10 -7.09 18.20 -9.83
N GLY A 11 -7.15 17.35 -10.86
CA GLY A 11 -7.06 15.91 -10.73
C GLY A 11 -8.23 15.28 -9.96
N PRO A 12 -8.08 14.05 -9.48
CA PRO A 12 -9.14 13.36 -8.75
C PRO A 12 -9.60 14.09 -7.48
N LEU A 13 -8.71 14.81 -6.82
CA LEU A 13 -9.04 15.56 -5.60
C LEU A 13 -9.79 16.86 -5.87
N GLY A 14 -9.77 17.38 -7.11
CA GLY A 14 -10.45 18.65 -7.45
C GLY A 14 -11.94 18.59 -7.20
N LYS A 15 -12.59 17.51 -7.59
CA LYS A 15 -14.02 17.27 -7.34
C LYS A 15 -14.34 17.29 -5.85
N TYR A 16 -13.57 16.58 -5.04
CA TYR A 16 -13.76 16.57 -3.59
C TYR A 16 -13.50 17.94 -2.94
N TYR A 17 -12.54 18.69 -3.48
CA TYR A 17 -12.28 20.06 -3.02
C TYR A 17 -13.48 20.98 -3.27
N GLU A 18 -14.08 20.93 -4.45
CA GLU A 18 -15.25 21.72 -4.82
C GLU A 18 -16.48 21.31 -4.01
N GLU A 19 -16.79 20.01 -3.94
CA GLU A 19 -17.95 19.49 -3.22
C GLU A 19 -17.83 19.68 -1.70
N GLY A 20 -16.63 19.53 -1.14
CA GLY A 20 -16.37 19.71 0.27
C GLY A 20 -16.06 21.14 0.71
N HIS A 21 -16.07 22.10 -0.22
CA HIS A 21 -15.64 23.49 0.04
C HIS A 21 -14.27 23.59 0.72
N GLY A 22 -13.36 22.67 0.42
CA GLY A 22 -12.05 22.54 1.04
C GLY A 22 -12.04 22.06 2.49
N TYR A 23 -13.21 21.83 3.09
CA TYR A 23 -13.33 21.52 4.50
C TYR A 23 -12.74 20.15 4.87
N TYR A 24 -12.86 19.16 3.99
CA TYR A 24 -12.41 17.78 4.23
C TYR A 24 -11.00 17.48 3.72
N LEU A 25 -10.36 18.44 3.04
CA LEU A 25 -8.98 18.28 2.59
C LEU A 25 -8.01 18.80 3.65
N PHE A 26 -7.04 17.96 3.97
CA PHE A 26 -6.01 18.27 4.98
C PHE A 26 -6.57 18.68 6.34
N PRO A 27 -7.49 17.90 6.96
CA PRO A 27 -8.05 18.22 8.26
C PRO A 27 -6.94 18.20 9.30
N LYS A 28 -6.88 19.25 10.13
CA LYS A 28 -5.94 19.32 11.24
C LYS A 28 -6.56 18.69 12.47
N LEU A 29 -6.17 17.45 12.75
CA LEU A 29 -6.57 16.74 13.95
C LEU A 29 -5.58 17.02 15.08
N GLU A 30 -6.07 17.26 16.28
CA GLU A 30 -5.30 17.61 17.45
C GLU A 30 -5.56 16.62 18.60
N GLY A 31 -4.55 16.44 19.45
CA GLY A 31 -4.60 15.53 20.59
C GLY A 31 -3.96 14.18 20.30
N ASP A 32 -4.11 13.26 21.24
CA ASP A 32 -3.60 11.89 21.10
C ASP A 32 -4.36 11.12 20.03
N ILE A 33 -3.66 10.24 19.34
CA ILE A 33 -4.25 9.36 18.33
C ILE A 33 -5.24 8.41 19.01
N GLY A 34 -6.51 8.45 18.60
CA GLY A 34 -7.56 7.64 19.17
C GLY A 34 -8.84 7.70 18.33
N ASP A 35 -9.90 7.07 18.85
CA ASP A 35 -11.23 7.09 18.25
C ASP A 35 -11.88 8.47 18.27
N LYS A 36 -11.38 9.36 19.13
CA LYS A 36 -11.82 10.75 19.24
C LYS A 36 -10.62 11.69 19.26
N MET A 37 -10.69 12.71 18.44
CA MET A 37 -9.69 13.78 18.37
C MET A 37 -10.37 15.15 18.22
N LYS A 38 -9.64 16.22 18.46
CA LYS A 38 -10.17 17.57 18.26
C LYS A 38 -10.02 17.98 16.79
N PHE A 39 -11.10 18.54 16.25
CA PHE A 39 -11.13 19.16 14.93
C PHE A 39 -11.97 20.43 14.99
N GLY A 40 -11.37 21.56 14.59
CA GLY A 40 -12.03 22.86 14.68
C GLY A 40 -12.46 23.23 16.12
N GLY A 41 -11.62 22.90 17.11
CA GLY A 41 -11.84 23.18 18.53
C GLY A 41 -12.90 22.27 19.21
N LYS A 42 -13.46 21.28 18.52
CA LYS A 42 -14.47 20.35 19.04
C LYS A 42 -13.99 18.91 18.95
N GLU A 43 -14.33 18.11 19.96
CA GLU A 43 -14.11 16.67 19.93
C GLU A 43 -15.00 16.01 18.86
N ARG A 44 -14.40 15.17 18.05
CA ARG A 44 -15.05 14.43 16.94
C ARG A 44 -14.61 12.99 16.96
N VAL A 45 -15.52 12.10 16.56
CA VAL A 45 -15.18 10.71 16.25
C VAL A 45 -14.40 10.69 14.93
N VAL A 46 -13.26 9.96 14.92
CA VAL A 46 -12.37 9.90 13.77
C VAL A 46 -12.46 8.54 13.09
N TRP A 47 -12.80 8.56 11.80
CA TRP A 47 -12.93 7.37 10.95
C TRP A 47 -11.83 7.26 9.90
N SER A 48 -10.87 8.20 9.88
CA SER A 48 -9.88 8.34 8.82
C SER A 48 -8.46 7.93 9.21
N LEU A 49 -8.27 7.32 10.39
CA LEU A 49 -6.96 6.87 10.84
C LEU A 49 -6.68 5.43 10.45
N ASN A 50 -5.45 5.16 10.03
CA ASN A 50 -4.95 3.81 9.77
C ASN A 50 -4.52 3.08 11.07
N ASN A 51 -5.25 3.30 12.15
CA ASN A 51 -5.02 2.69 13.46
C ASN A 51 -6.01 1.55 13.71
N TYR A 52 -6.09 0.61 12.78
CA TYR A 52 -7.12 -0.44 12.73
C TYR A 52 -7.17 -1.32 13.98
N LEU A 53 -6.04 -1.60 14.61
CA LEU A 53 -5.94 -2.40 15.83
C LEU A 53 -5.91 -1.56 17.11
N GLY A 54 -5.96 -0.23 17.02
CA GLY A 54 -5.89 0.66 18.17
C GLY A 54 -4.53 0.70 18.89
N LEU A 55 -3.47 0.18 18.26
CA LEU A 55 -2.17 0.00 18.91
C LEU A 55 -1.29 1.25 18.94
N ALA A 56 -1.61 2.29 18.17
CA ALA A 56 -0.77 3.50 18.06
C ALA A 56 -0.52 4.19 19.41
N ASN A 57 -1.46 4.09 20.35
CA ASN A 57 -1.34 4.63 21.72
C ASN A 57 -1.24 3.55 22.81
N HIS A 58 -1.06 2.29 22.43
CA HIS A 58 -0.93 1.22 23.42
C HIS A 58 0.31 1.45 24.30
N PRO A 59 0.20 1.45 25.64
CA PRO A 59 1.31 1.79 26.53
C PRO A 59 2.58 0.98 26.30
N GLU A 60 2.46 -0.31 26.08
CA GLU A 60 3.60 -1.20 25.84
C GLU A 60 4.27 -0.91 24.50
N VAL A 61 3.50 -0.62 23.45
CA VAL A 61 4.04 -0.26 22.13
C VAL A 61 4.80 1.07 22.21
N ARG A 62 4.22 2.09 22.83
CA ARG A 62 4.87 3.38 23.05
C ARG A 62 6.13 3.27 23.91
N LYS A 63 6.11 2.44 24.94
CA LYS A 63 7.27 2.19 25.77
C LYS A 63 8.40 1.54 24.98
N ALA A 64 8.12 0.49 24.21
CA ALA A 64 9.10 -0.19 23.37
C ALA A 64 9.73 0.75 22.34
N ASP A 65 8.92 1.60 21.70
CA ASP A 65 9.39 2.61 20.74
C ASP A 65 10.34 3.64 21.42
N ALA A 66 9.93 4.16 22.56
CA ALA A 66 10.75 5.12 23.31
C ALA A 66 12.07 4.52 23.81
N GLU A 67 12.07 3.28 24.29
CA GLU A 67 13.27 2.56 24.72
C GLU A 67 14.20 2.29 23.54
N ALA A 68 13.66 1.86 22.39
CA ALA A 68 14.44 1.66 21.17
C ALA A 68 15.06 2.97 20.67
N ALA A 69 14.30 4.05 20.64
CA ALA A 69 14.82 5.37 20.27
C ALA A 69 15.93 5.87 21.21
N ALA A 70 15.78 5.64 22.53
CA ALA A 70 16.81 5.99 23.51
C ALA A 70 18.09 5.16 23.36
N GLN A 71 17.96 3.89 23.01
CA GLN A 71 19.10 2.97 22.88
C GLN A 71 19.85 3.12 21.56
N PHE A 72 19.10 3.28 20.44
CA PHE A 72 19.64 3.18 19.09
C PHE A 72 19.60 4.48 18.29
N GLY A 73 18.94 5.52 18.80
CA GLY A 73 18.68 6.75 18.07
C GLY A 73 17.43 6.69 17.20
N LEU A 74 17.08 7.81 16.56
CA LEU A 74 15.81 7.99 15.85
C LEU A 74 15.70 7.22 14.53
N ALA A 75 16.80 6.82 13.96
CA ALA A 75 16.82 6.13 12.68
C ALA A 75 17.88 5.02 12.71
N TYR A 76 17.66 4.05 13.59
CA TYR A 76 18.56 2.92 13.77
C TYR A 76 18.84 2.21 12.42
N GLN A 77 20.14 2.03 12.16
CA GLN A 77 20.66 1.48 10.90
C GLN A 77 20.19 2.28 9.66
N MET A 78 20.55 3.54 9.64
CA MET A 78 20.23 4.52 8.59
C MET A 78 20.88 4.16 7.24
N GLY A 79 20.41 3.07 6.62
CA GLY A 79 20.89 2.55 5.36
C GLY A 79 19.91 1.63 4.67
N ALA A 80 20.12 1.37 3.39
CA ALA A 80 19.38 0.34 2.67
C ALA A 80 19.67 -1.04 3.28
N ARG A 81 18.65 -1.89 3.42
CA ARG A 81 18.78 -3.20 4.07
C ARG A 81 19.87 -4.07 3.45
N MET A 82 20.01 -4.05 2.12
CA MET A 82 21.04 -4.82 1.41
C MET A 82 22.48 -4.34 1.64
N MET A 83 22.66 -3.15 2.22
CA MET A 83 23.97 -2.55 2.47
C MET A 83 24.32 -2.58 3.97
N SER A 84 23.69 -1.74 4.76
CA SER A 84 23.98 -1.57 6.19
C SER A 84 22.72 -1.43 7.05
N GLY A 85 21.53 -1.50 6.46
CA GLY A 85 20.26 -1.26 7.14
C GLY A 85 19.58 -2.52 7.71
N GLN A 86 20.15 -3.72 7.53
CA GLN A 86 19.63 -4.94 8.12
C GLN A 86 19.97 -5.01 9.61
N THR A 87 19.02 -5.41 10.43
CA THR A 87 19.20 -5.58 11.89
C THR A 87 18.65 -6.92 12.36
N VAL A 88 19.04 -7.33 13.54
CA VAL A 88 18.49 -8.52 14.21
C VAL A 88 16.98 -8.41 14.45
N TYR A 89 16.45 -7.19 14.59
CA TYR A 89 15.02 -6.94 14.77
C TYR A 89 14.22 -7.18 13.48
N HIS A 90 14.79 -6.89 12.32
CA HIS A 90 14.18 -7.26 11.04
C HIS A 90 14.02 -8.78 10.94
N GLU A 91 15.07 -9.53 11.23
CA GLU A 91 15.07 -10.98 11.13
C GLU A 91 14.09 -11.61 12.12
N GLN A 92 14.11 -11.15 13.37
CA GLN A 92 13.19 -11.61 14.40
C GLN A 92 11.74 -11.33 14.01
N PHE A 93 11.43 -10.10 13.60
CA PHE A 93 10.09 -9.71 13.22
C PHE A 93 9.58 -10.49 12.00
N GLU A 94 10.41 -10.65 10.98
CA GLU A 94 10.07 -11.43 9.79
C GLU A 94 9.78 -12.89 10.13
N LYS A 95 10.58 -13.49 11.02
CA LYS A 95 10.33 -14.84 11.52
C LYS A 95 9.00 -14.94 12.27
N GLU A 96 8.75 -14.06 13.23
CA GLU A 96 7.53 -14.06 14.03
C GLU A 96 6.28 -13.83 13.16
N VAL A 97 6.33 -12.93 12.18
CA VAL A 97 5.22 -12.70 11.24
C VAL A 97 5.00 -13.93 10.34
N ALA A 98 6.06 -14.54 9.82
CA ALA A 98 5.94 -15.76 9.02
C ALA A 98 5.27 -16.89 9.79
N GLU A 99 5.69 -17.12 11.02
CA GLU A 99 5.08 -18.09 11.94
C GLU A 99 3.61 -17.78 12.22
N PHE A 100 3.29 -16.51 12.52
CA PHE A 100 1.94 -16.07 12.81
C PHE A 100 0.97 -16.29 11.65
N VAL A 101 1.39 -16.01 10.41
CA VAL A 101 0.54 -16.20 9.21
C VAL A 101 0.68 -17.60 8.59
N GLY A 102 1.47 -18.49 9.16
CA GLY A 102 1.67 -19.87 8.68
C GLY A 102 2.36 -19.94 7.31
N LYS A 103 3.34 -19.05 7.07
CA LYS A 103 4.14 -19.02 5.84
C LYS A 103 5.60 -19.36 6.13
N GLU A 104 6.32 -19.79 5.08
CA GLU A 104 7.74 -20.17 5.20
C GLU A 104 8.63 -18.96 5.49
N ALA A 105 8.29 -17.80 4.98
CA ALA A 105 9.05 -16.57 5.13
C ALA A 105 8.16 -15.32 5.06
N ALA A 106 8.64 -14.24 5.65
CA ALA A 106 8.13 -12.89 5.48
C ALA A 106 9.27 -11.95 5.14
N TYR A 107 8.96 -10.83 4.53
CA TYR A 107 9.92 -9.78 4.22
C TYR A 107 9.33 -8.41 4.54
N LEU A 108 9.99 -7.67 5.42
CA LEU A 108 9.56 -6.33 5.83
C LEU A 108 9.99 -5.28 4.82
N LEU A 109 9.03 -4.48 4.37
CA LEU A 109 9.26 -3.30 3.54
C LEU A 109 8.87 -2.05 4.33
N ASN A 110 9.68 -1.00 4.21
CA ASN A 110 9.49 0.22 5.02
C ASN A 110 8.21 1.00 4.65
N PHE A 111 7.81 0.94 3.36
CA PHE A 111 6.66 1.68 2.85
C PHE A 111 5.76 0.75 2.04
N GLY A 112 4.50 0.63 2.44
CA GLY A 112 3.52 -0.25 1.77
C GLY A 112 3.36 0.08 0.29
N TYR A 113 3.22 1.36 -0.05
CA TYR A 113 3.07 1.81 -1.44
C TYR A 113 4.26 1.36 -2.31
N GLN A 114 5.47 1.73 -1.90
CA GLN A 114 6.70 1.37 -2.60
C GLN A 114 6.95 -0.14 -2.60
N GLY A 115 6.59 -0.79 -1.50
CA GLY A 115 6.68 -2.24 -1.36
C GLY A 115 5.85 -2.97 -2.41
N MET A 116 4.59 -2.58 -2.60
CA MET A 116 3.72 -3.17 -3.60
C MET A 116 4.21 -2.92 -5.04
N VAL A 117 4.66 -1.69 -5.33
CA VAL A 117 5.27 -1.37 -6.64
C VAL A 117 6.47 -2.28 -6.91
N SER A 118 7.39 -2.39 -5.96
CA SER A 118 8.60 -3.22 -6.09
C SER A 118 8.28 -4.71 -6.17
N LEU A 119 7.30 -5.19 -5.39
CA LEU A 119 6.86 -6.58 -5.40
C LEU A 119 6.36 -6.98 -6.78
N ILE A 120 5.44 -6.21 -7.35
CA ILE A 120 4.90 -6.49 -8.69
C ILE A 120 6.01 -6.51 -9.72
N GLN A 121 6.91 -5.52 -9.70
CA GLN A 121 8.04 -5.46 -10.63
C GLN A 121 9.00 -6.66 -10.50
N SER A 122 9.19 -7.17 -9.29
CA SER A 122 10.10 -8.30 -9.05
C SER A 122 9.53 -9.65 -9.47
N LEU A 123 8.18 -9.77 -9.51
CA LEU A 123 7.49 -11.02 -9.80
C LEU A 123 7.26 -11.28 -11.29
N VAL A 124 7.18 -10.23 -12.11
CA VAL A 124 6.74 -10.34 -13.50
C VAL A 124 7.74 -9.75 -14.49
N ASP A 125 7.86 -10.40 -15.63
CA ASP A 125 8.63 -9.90 -16.76
C ASP A 125 7.72 -9.65 -18.00
N ARG A 126 8.33 -9.22 -19.12
CA ARG A 126 7.59 -8.86 -20.36
C ARG A 126 6.77 -10.00 -20.97
N LYS A 127 7.04 -11.24 -20.61
CA LYS A 127 6.33 -12.40 -21.13
C LYS A 127 5.09 -12.74 -20.30
N ASP A 128 5.07 -12.26 -19.06
CA ASP A 128 4.00 -12.54 -18.12
C ASP A 128 2.78 -11.66 -18.40
N VAL A 129 1.65 -12.09 -17.88
CA VAL A 129 0.37 -11.41 -17.99
C VAL A 129 -0.15 -11.07 -16.61
N ILE A 130 -0.62 -9.85 -16.41
CA ILE A 130 -1.29 -9.44 -15.18
C ILE A 130 -2.81 -9.39 -15.43
N VAL A 131 -3.58 -10.03 -14.55
CA VAL A 131 -5.04 -9.88 -14.46
C VAL A 131 -5.36 -9.18 -13.15
N TYR A 132 -6.05 -8.04 -13.21
CA TYR A 132 -6.20 -7.21 -12.02
C TYR A 132 -7.60 -6.62 -11.86
N ASP A 133 -7.95 -6.35 -10.62
CA ASP A 133 -9.21 -5.71 -10.22
C ASP A 133 -9.24 -4.23 -10.63
N SER A 134 -10.36 -3.77 -11.16
CA SER A 134 -10.55 -2.37 -11.58
C SER A 134 -10.45 -1.36 -10.44
N GLU A 135 -10.70 -1.81 -9.21
CA GLU A 135 -10.65 -0.97 -8.01
C GLU A 135 -9.38 -1.19 -7.18
N ALA A 136 -8.37 -1.85 -7.78
CA ALA A 136 -7.09 -2.05 -7.14
C ALA A 136 -6.46 -0.72 -6.70
N HIS A 137 -5.85 -0.74 -5.50
CA HIS A 137 -5.19 0.43 -4.91
C HIS A 137 -4.16 1.06 -5.86
N ALA A 138 -3.98 2.37 -5.77
CA ALA A 138 -3.06 3.12 -6.63
C ALA A 138 -1.63 2.55 -6.69
N CYS A 139 -1.11 1.99 -5.59
CA CYS A 139 0.21 1.35 -5.57
C CYS A 139 0.30 0.11 -6.47
N ILE A 140 -0.80 -0.63 -6.60
CA ILE A 140 -0.89 -1.77 -7.52
C ILE A 140 -0.91 -1.27 -8.96
N ILE A 141 -1.74 -0.26 -9.24
CA ILE A 141 -1.81 0.37 -10.56
C ILE A 141 -0.43 0.89 -10.99
N ASP A 142 0.26 1.61 -10.12
CA ASP A 142 1.60 2.13 -10.42
C ASP A 142 2.62 1.01 -10.64
N GLY A 143 2.60 -0.04 -9.80
CA GLY A 143 3.44 -1.21 -10.00
C GLY A 143 3.22 -1.89 -11.36
N MET A 144 1.95 -2.01 -11.76
CA MET A 144 1.60 -2.57 -13.06
C MET A 144 1.96 -1.67 -14.25
N LEU A 145 1.94 -0.34 -14.08
CA LEU A 145 2.34 0.59 -15.15
C LEU A 145 3.81 0.44 -15.55
N LEU A 146 4.63 -0.07 -14.65
CA LEU A 146 6.04 -0.36 -14.90
C LEU A 146 6.27 -1.73 -15.58
N HIS A 147 5.22 -2.55 -15.66
CA HIS A 147 5.26 -3.84 -16.35
C HIS A 147 5.13 -3.66 -17.87
N PHE A 148 6.02 -4.28 -18.63
CA PHE A 148 6.07 -4.18 -20.09
C PHE A 148 5.21 -5.25 -20.81
N GLY A 149 4.69 -6.23 -20.10
CA GLY A 149 3.79 -7.26 -20.61
C GLY A 149 2.34 -6.81 -20.75
N LYS A 150 1.45 -7.76 -21.03
CA LYS A 150 0.01 -7.48 -21.17
C LYS A 150 -0.68 -7.46 -19.82
N ARG A 151 -1.68 -6.59 -19.72
CA ARG A 151 -2.53 -6.45 -18.56
C ARG A 151 -3.99 -6.54 -18.97
N PHE A 152 -4.77 -7.27 -18.20
CA PHE A 152 -6.22 -7.39 -18.36
C PHE A 152 -6.91 -6.96 -17.08
N VAL A 153 -7.90 -6.09 -17.21
CA VAL A 153 -8.68 -5.58 -16.08
C VAL A 153 -10.03 -6.29 -16.05
N TYR A 154 -10.51 -6.63 -14.86
CA TYR A 154 -11.87 -7.08 -14.66
C TYR A 154 -12.60 -6.17 -13.66
N PRO A 155 -13.92 -5.97 -13.81
CA PRO A 155 -14.72 -5.18 -12.86
C PRO A 155 -14.71 -5.81 -11.47
N HIS A 156 -14.61 -4.98 -10.43
CA HIS A 156 -14.57 -5.43 -9.06
C HIS A 156 -15.70 -6.42 -8.72
N ASN A 157 -15.34 -7.51 -8.01
CA ASN A 157 -16.26 -8.58 -7.64
C ASN A 157 -17.02 -9.27 -8.79
N ASN A 158 -16.60 -9.09 -10.04
CA ASN A 158 -17.25 -9.76 -11.17
C ASN A 158 -16.49 -11.02 -11.59
N MET A 159 -16.92 -12.17 -11.05
CA MET A 159 -16.25 -13.46 -11.27
C MET A 159 -16.37 -13.96 -12.71
N GLU A 160 -17.46 -13.64 -13.41
CA GLU A 160 -17.64 -14.02 -14.82
C GLU A 160 -16.59 -13.30 -15.71
N ASN A 161 -16.40 -12.00 -15.49
CA ASN A 161 -15.38 -11.24 -16.21
C ASN A 161 -13.97 -11.67 -15.80
N LEU A 162 -13.74 -11.96 -14.53
CA LEU A 162 -12.45 -12.50 -14.08
C LEU A 162 -12.11 -13.80 -14.83
N GLU A 163 -13.04 -14.74 -14.91
CA GLU A 163 -12.85 -16.00 -15.64
C GLU A 163 -12.53 -15.74 -17.11
N LYS A 164 -13.27 -14.86 -17.77
CA LYS A 164 -13.03 -14.47 -19.16
C LYS A 164 -11.63 -13.89 -19.37
N GLU A 165 -11.19 -13.00 -18.49
CA GLU A 165 -9.86 -12.40 -18.60
C GLU A 165 -8.75 -13.41 -18.26
N LEU A 166 -8.98 -14.35 -17.35
CA LEU A 166 -8.07 -15.46 -17.08
C LEU A 166 -7.91 -16.40 -18.29
N GLN A 167 -8.98 -16.71 -18.99
CA GLN A 167 -8.90 -17.52 -20.22
C GLN A 167 -8.08 -16.82 -21.30
N ARG A 168 -8.25 -15.50 -21.46
CA ARG A 168 -7.42 -14.69 -22.37
C ARG A 168 -5.96 -14.67 -21.96
N ALA A 169 -5.71 -14.49 -20.65
CA ALA A 169 -4.36 -14.49 -20.08
C ALA A 169 -3.67 -15.84 -20.27
N THR A 170 -4.40 -16.94 -20.03
CA THR A 170 -3.89 -18.32 -20.20
C THR A 170 -3.46 -18.57 -21.65
N LYS A 171 -4.28 -18.16 -22.60
CA LYS A 171 -3.92 -18.30 -24.03
C LYS A 171 -2.63 -17.53 -24.34
N LEU A 172 -2.57 -16.27 -23.94
CA LEU A 172 -1.42 -15.42 -24.22
C LEU A 172 -0.15 -15.89 -23.51
N ALA A 173 -0.23 -16.26 -22.23
CA ALA A 173 0.90 -16.81 -21.48
C ALA A 173 1.45 -18.10 -22.14
N GLY A 174 0.56 -18.96 -22.65
CA GLY A 174 0.95 -20.13 -23.43
C GLY A 174 1.70 -19.78 -24.72
N GLU A 175 1.34 -18.69 -25.38
CA GLU A 175 2.02 -18.21 -26.60
C GLU A 175 3.40 -17.56 -26.29
N THR A 176 3.50 -16.84 -25.18
CA THR A 176 4.74 -16.13 -24.77
C THR A 176 5.70 -16.98 -23.96
N GLY A 177 5.23 -18.06 -23.38
CA GLY A 177 5.95 -18.87 -22.40
C GLY A 177 6.12 -18.16 -21.05
N GLY A 178 5.21 -17.24 -20.72
CA GLY A 178 5.16 -16.51 -19.46
C GLY A 178 4.20 -17.11 -18.44
N GLY A 179 4.13 -16.48 -17.26
CA GLY A 179 3.18 -16.79 -16.19
C GLY A 179 1.99 -15.82 -16.16
N ILE A 180 1.09 -16.02 -15.20
CA ILE A 180 -0.05 -15.15 -14.95
C ILE A 180 -0.02 -14.71 -13.48
N LEU A 181 -0.03 -13.41 -13.26
CA LEU A 181 -0.21 -12.82 -11.93
C LEU A 181 -1.63 -12.29 -11.82
N VAL A 182 -2.39 -12.80 -10.87
CA VAL A 182 -3.72 -12.28 -10.52
C VAL A 182 -3.61 -11.37 -9.31
N ILE A 183 -4.16 -10.16 -9.41
CA ILE A 183 -4.17 -9.19 -8.32
C ILE A 183 -5.62 -8.80 -8.03
N THR A 184 -6.01 -8.97 -6.78
CA THR A 184 -7.33 -8.60 -6.28
C THR A 184 -7.21 -7.89 -4.94
N GLU A 185 -8.23 -7.14 -4.58
CA GLU A 185 -8.38 -6.55 -3.24
C GLU A 185 -9.71 -6.95 -2.64
N GLY A 186 -9.75 -7.06 -1.32
CA GLY A 186 -10.95 -7.46 -0.59
C GLY A 186 -11.77 -6.29 -0.04
N VAL A 187 -11.43 -5.05 -0.43
CA VAL A 187 -12.08 -3.82 0.09
C VAL A 187 -12.59 -2.99 -1.06
#